data_bca996c12bbcbfb1fac91bfb9c347d26
#
_entry.id   bca996c12bbcbfb1fac91bfb9c347d26
#
_cell.length_a   1.000
_cell.length_b   1.000
_cell.length_c   1.000
_cell.angle_alpha   90.00
_cell.angle_beta   90.00
_cell.angle_gamma   90.00
#
_symmetry.space_group_name_H-M   'P 1'
#
loop_
_entity.id
_entity.type
_entity.pdbx_description
1 polymer ?
#
loop_
_entity_poly.entity_id
_entity_poly.type
_entity_poly.pdbx_seq_one_letter_code
_entity_poly.pdbx_strand_id
1 'polypeptide(L)'
;IKVGRRGSLNGHLIVTGKLGHVAYPQRAENPIRGLVTLVAALQSEPLDQGSAQFAPSHLEFTSVDVGNKTVNLIPGEARARFNIRFNDKHTLDSLKKLIERRAAKAAGGKIKFEFRWEPSNAGVFLTKPGPFTELVSNAVAEITGRKPVLSTTGGTSDARFITHHCPVVEFGLVGQTMHQVDERVPIADLQALTTIYRKIIDRYFA
;
A
#
# COMPACT_ATOMS: atom_id res chain seq x y z
N ILE A 1 -7.05 -0.18 -18.28
CA ILE A 1 -7.99 0.72 -17.60
C ILE A 1 -8.06 0.32 -16.14
N LYS A 2 -7.86 1.26 -15.22
CA LYS A 2 -8.01 1.02 -13.78
C LYS A 2 -9.43 1.34 -13.35
N VAL A 3 -10.08 0.33 -12.79
CA VAL A 3 -11.46 0.43 -12.28
C VAL A 3 -11.51 0.43 -10.75
N GLY A 4 -10.37 0.33 -10.10
CA GLY A 4 -10.26 0.35 -8.64
C GLY A 4 -8.81 0.40 -8.17
N ARG A 5 -8.63 0.75 -6.91
CA ARG A 5 -7.31 0.79 -6.26
C ARG A 5 -7.38 0.21 -4.87
N ARG A 6 -6.31 -0.45 -4.47
CA ARG A 6 -6.12 -0.89 -3.09
C ARG A 6 -5.93 0.30 -2.17
N GLY A 7 -6.34 0.14 -0.93
CA GLY A 7 -6.06 1.10 0.12
C GLY A 7 -4.60 1.09 0.56
N SER A 8 -4.22 2.08 1.34
CA SER A 8 -2.88 2.22 1.89
C SER A 8 -2.93 2.69 3.34
N LEU A 9 -2.16 2.04 4.20
CA LEU A 9 -2.02 2.39 5.61
C LEU A 9 -0.55 2.34 6.00
N ASN A 10 -0.05 3.44 6.57
CA ASN A 10 1.31 3.53 7.11
C ASN A 10 1.29 3.39 8.63
N GLY A 11 2.34 2.81 9.18
CA GLY A 11 2.51 2.72 10.61
C GLY A 11 3.97 2.58 11.03
N HIS A 12 4.17 2.89 12.31
CA HIS A 12 5.44 2.73 13.00
C HIS A 12 5.25 1.71 14.11
N LEU A 13 6.13 0.74 14.18
CA LEU A 13 6.27 -0.17 15.32
C LEU A 13 7.42 0.31 16.17
N ILE A 14 7.16 0.59 17.43
CA ILE A 14 8.15 1.06 18.39
C ILE A 14 8.23 0.02 19.50
N VAL A 15 9.44 -0.45 19.77
CA VAL A 15 9.70 -1.39 20.88
C VAL A 15 10.57 -0.69 21.90
N THR A 16 10.08 -0.65 23.13
CA THR A 16 10.76 -0.05 24.28
C THR A 16 11.50 -1.12 25.05
N GLY A 17 12.76 -0.84 25.37
CA GLY A 17 13.62 -1.66 26.18
C GLY A 17 14.19 -0.90 27.38
N LYS A 18 15.30 -1.40 27.91
CA LYS A 18 16.08 -0.77 28.98
C LYS A 18 17.55 -0.71 28.59
N LEU A 19 18.09 0.50 28.58
CA LEU A 19 19.49 0.75 28.35
C LEU A 19 20.39 -0.06 29.31
N GLY A 20 21.53 -0.53 28.80
CA GLY A 20 22.50 -1.19 29.63
C GLY A 20 23.80 -1.54 28.92
N HIS A 21 24.83 -1.88 29.68
CA HIS A 21 26.12 -2.32 29.13
C HIS A 21 26.01 -3.76 28.65
N VAL A 22 26.53 -4.08 27.46
CA VAL A 22 26.44 -5.42 26.84
C VAL A 22 27.06 -6.52 27.68
N ALA A 23 28.03 -6.19 28.54
CA ALA A 23 28.65 -7.16 29.49
C ALA A 23 27.69 -7.58 30.62
N TYR A 24 26.60 -6.85 30.84
CA TYR A 24 25.62 -7.12 31.89
C TYR A 24 24.18 -7.19 31.31
N PRO A 25 23.91 -8.09 30.37
CA PRO A 25 22.64 -8.14 29.65
C PRO A 25 21.44 -8.41 30.57
N GLN A 26 21.67 -9.04 31.74
CA GLN A 26 20.64 -9.30 32.75
C GLN A 26 20.13 -8.02 33.45
N ARG A 27 20.80 -6.88 33.28
CA ARG A 27 20.40 -5.57 33.83
C ARG A 27 19.71 -4.67 32.80
N ALA A 28 19.60 -5.14 31.58
CA ALA A 28 19.03 -4.44 30.43
C ALA A 28 17.87 -5.22 29.80
N GLU A 29 17.08 -4.56 29.00
CA GLU A 29 16.07 -5.17 28.12
C GLU A 29 16.39 -4.74 26.68
N ASN A 30 16.84 -5.68 25.84
CA ASN A 30 17.24 -5.33 24.47
C ASN A 30 16.01 -5.24 23.54
N PRO A 31 15.60 -4.04 23.09
CA PRO A 31 14.43 -3.87 22.24
C PRO A 31 14.62 -4.42 20.83
N ILE A 32 15.85 -4.58 20.36
CA ILE A 32 16.15 -5.15 19.04
C ILE A 32 15.62 -6.59 18.94
N ARG A 33 15.79 -7.40 19.98
CA ARG A 33 15.25 -8.77 20.00
C ARG A 33 13.73 -8.77 19.89
N GLY A 34 13.08 -7.88 20.63
CA GLY A 34 11.62 -7.69 20.56
C GLY A 34 11.17 -7.25 19.18
N LEU A 35 11.84 -6.26 18.60
CA LEU A 35 11.50 -5.76 17.26
C LEU A 35 11.63 -6.85 16.19
N VAL A 36 12.73 -7.60 16.17
CA VAL A 36 12.94 -8.72 15.22
C VAL A 36 11.85 -9.78 15.37
N THR A 37 11.49 -10.14 16.60
CA THR A 37 10.39 -11.09 16.87
C THR A 37 9.06 -10.59 16.30
N LEU A 38 8.71 -9.34 16.57
CA LEU A 38 7.44 -8.77 16.09
C LEU A 38 7.41 -8.60 14.57
N VAL A 39 8.49 -8.15 13.95
CA VAL A 39 8.62 -8.04 12.48
C VAL A 39 8.43 -9.40 11.83
N ALA A 40 9.11 -10.43 12.31
CA ALA A 40 8.98 -11.80 11.80
C ALA A 40 7.54 -12.33 11.95
N ALA A 41 6.92 -12.12 13.11
CA ALA A 41 5.56 -12.56 13.37
C ALA A 41 4.52 -11.85 12.50
N LEU A 42 4.69 -10.56 12.22
CA LEU A 42 3.77 -9.79 11.38
C LEU A 42 3.86 -10.16 9.90
N GLN A 43 5.00 -10.71 9.46
CA GLN A 43 5.21 -11.18 8.09
C GLN A 43 5.02 -12.70 7.90
N SER A 44 4.84 -13.46 9.00
CA SER A 44 4.76 -14.93 8.94
C SER A 44 3.50 -15.46 8.25
N GLU A 45 2.42 -14.70 8.26
CA GLU A 45 1.14 -15.10 7.70
C GLU A 45 0.58 -14.00 6.78
N PRO A 46 0.01 -14.36 5.62
CA PRO A 46 -0.66 -13.39 4.77
C PRO A 46 -1.81 -12.69 5.51
N LEU A 47 -2.12 -11.45 5.13
CA LEU A 47 -3.24 -10.71 5.71
C LEU A 47 -4.59 -11.28 5.24
N ASP A 48 -4.63 -11.74 3.98
CA ASP A 48 -5.76 -12.40 3.31
C ASP A 48 -5.31 -13.12 2.03
N GLN A 49 -6.25 -13.76 1.34
CA GLN A 49 -6.00 -14.48 0.08
C GLN A 49 -6.45 -13.69 -1.17
N GLY A 50 -6.71 -12.41 -1.03
CA GLY A 50 -7.28 -11.60 -2.12
C GLY A 50 -8.79 -11.75 -2.26
N SER A 51 -9.36 -11.04 -3.23
CA SER A 51 -10.76 -11.13 -3.63
C SER A 51 -10.86 -11.39 -5.14
N ALA A 52 -12.08 -11.46 -5.67
CA ALA A 52 -12.29 -11.61 -7.11
C ALA A 52 -11.71 -10.44 -7.92
N GLN A 53 -11.62 -9.26 -7.32
CA GLN A 53 -11.18 -8.03 -7.99
C GLN A 53 -9.80 -7.55 -7.58
N PHE A 54 -9.29 -8.01 -6.42
CA PHE A 54 -8.04 -7.51 -5.86
C PHE A 54 -7.08 -8.62 -5.50
N ALA A 55 -5.80 -8.38 -5.72
CA ALA A 55 -4.72 -9.20 -5.18
C ALA A 55 -4.75 -9.21 -3.63
N PRO A 56 -4.08 -10.18 -2.97
CA PRO A 56 -3.94 -10.21 -1.52
C PRO A 56 -3.38 -8.91 -0.93
N SER A 57 -3.84 -8.59 0.26
CA SER A 57 -3.26 -7.52 1.07
C SER A 57 -1.90 -7.95 1.60
N HIS A 58 -0.96 -7.02 1.67
CA HIS A 58 0.38 -7.30 2.17
C HIS A 58 0.91 -6.15 3.02
N LEU A 59 1.78 -6.50 3.95
CA LEU A 59 2.51 -5.61 4.82
C LEU A 59 4.00 -5.69 4.47
N GLU A 60 4.62 -4.53 4.20
CA GLU A 60 6.05 -4.42 3.94
C GLU A 60 6.70 -3.47 4.93
N PHE A 61 7.75 -3.92 5.60
CA PHE A 61 8.61 -3.05 6.39
C PHE A 61 9.56 -2.30 5.47
N THR A 62 9.58 -0.98 5.63
CA THR A 62 10.37 -0.07 4.77
C THR A 62 11.59 0.50 5.48
N SER A 63 11.67 0.36 6.80
CA SER A 63 12.82 0.79 7.60
C SER A 63 12.85 0.03 8.93
N VAL A 64 14.06 -0.25 9.40
CA VAL A 64 14.35 -0.69 10.76
C VAL A 64 15.46 0.20 11.31
N ASP A 65 15.14 0.98 12.34
CA ASP A 65 16.01 2.02 12.87
C ASP A 65 16.22 1.84 14.38
N VAL A 66 17.46 1.82 14.79
CA VAL A 66 17.85 1.79 16.22
C VAL A 66 18.62 3.05 16.60
N GLY A 67 19.37 3.63 15.66
CA GLY A 67 20.18 4.83 15.86
C GLY A 67 21.33 4.68 16.84
N ASN A 68 21.64 3.44 17.27
CA ASN A 68 22.69 3.18 18.24
C ASN A 68 24.07 3.20 17.58
N LYS A 69 24.90 4.19 17.97
CA LYS A 69 26.27 4.36 17.45
C LYS A 69 27.34 3.65 18.28
N THR A 70 26.96 3.06 19.43
CA THR A 70 27.89 2.53 20.43
C THR A 70 27.74 1.03 20.54
N VAL A 71 28.79 0.27 20.23
CA VAL A 71 28.75 -1.21 20.14
C VAL A 71 28.65 -1.92 21.50
N ASN A 72 29.03 -1.27 22.58
CA ASN A 72 29.01 -1.83 23.94
C ASN A 72 27.77 -1.39 24.77
N LEU A 73 26.78 -0.76 24.12
CA LEU A 73 25.55 -0.29 24.74
C LEU A 73 24.34 -1.02 24.14
N ILE A 74 23.49 -1.59 24.97
CA ILE A 74 22.15 -2.06 24.62
C ILE A 74 21.24 -0.82 24.54
N PRO A 75 20.55 -0.55 23.41
CA PRO A 75 19.70 0.64 23.26
C PRO A 75 18.45 0.56 24.12
N GLY A 76 17.80 1.71 24.35
CA GLY A 76 16.53 1.79 25.07
C GLY A 76 15.30 1.66 24.19
N GLU A 77 15.49 1.79 22.87
CA GLU A 77 14.38 1.76 21.91
C GLU A 77 14.84 1.22 20.56
N ALA A 78 13.94 0.57 19.83
CA ALA A 78 14.11 0.18 18.45
C ALA A 78 12.80 0.42 17.68
N ARG A 79 12.89 0.84 16.41
CA ARG A 79 11.74 1.23 15.59
C ARG A 79 11.75 0.54 14.24
N ALA A 80 10.55 0.33 13.69
CA ALA A 80 10.37 -0.03 12.29
C ALA A 80 9.23 0.76 11.67
N ARG A 81 9.35 1.06 10.38
CA ARG A 81 8.26 1.65 9.57
C ARG A 81 7.75 0.63 8.59
N PHE A 82 6.45 0.66 8.33
CA PHE A 82 5.83 -0.24 7.38
C PHE A 82 4.67 0.42 6.63
N ASN A 83 4.38 -0.14 5.47
CA ASN A 83 3.20 0.19 4.67
C ASN A 83 2.35 -1.07 4.47
N ILE A 84 1.04 -0.94 4.53
CA ILE A 84 0.08 -1.98 4.18
C ILE A 84 -0.67 -1.55 2.94
N ARG A 85 -0.65 -2.40 1.90
CA ARG A 85 -1.54 -2.31 0.75
C ARG A 85 -2.66 -3.32 0.94
N PHE A 86 -3.90 -2.84 1.00
CA PHE A 86 -5.03 -3.69 1.36
C PHE A 86 -6.18 -3.64 0.35
N ASN A 87 -6.90 -4.72 0.26
CA ASN A 87 -8.02 -4.93 -0.62
C ASN A 87 -9.37 -4.70 0.09
N ASP A 88 -10.46 -4.99 -0.60
CA ASP A 88 -11.85 -4.78 -0.18
C ASP A 88 -12.33 -5.68 0.98
N LYS A 89 -11.50 -6.62 1.45
CA LYS A 89 -11.78 -7.43 2.65
C LYS A 89 -11.49 -6.69 3.95
N HIS A 90 -10.82 -5.55 3.88
CA HIS A 90 -10.38 -4.79 5.05
C HIS A 90 -10.81 -3.33 5.01
N THR A 91 -11.01 -2.79 6.20
CA THR A 91 -11.05 -1.36 6.47
C THR A 91 -9.75 -0.96 7.19
N LEU A 92 -9.46 0.35 7.26
CA LEU A 92 -8.34 0.86 8.05
C LEU A 92 -8.37 0.35 9.50
N ASP A 93 -9.55 0.37 10.13
CA ASP A 93 -9.72 -0.05 11.53
C ASP A 93 -9.60 -1.57 11.70
N SER A 94 -10.13 -2.36 10.76
CA SER A 94 -9.99 -3.82 10.82
C SER A 94 -8.53 -4.26 10.70
N LEU A 95 -7.74 -3.56 9.86
CA LEU A 95 -6.32 -3.82 9.71
C LEU A 95 -5.53 -3.46 10.97
N LYS A 96 -5.75 -2.27 11.53
CA LYS A 96 -5.09 -1.87 12.78
C LYS A 96 -5.32 -2.92 13.86
N LYS A 97 -6.57 -3.33 14.09
CA LYS A 97 -6.92 -4.38 15.06
C LYS A 97 -6.27 -5.72 14.76
N LEU A 98 -6.17 -6.11 13.48
CA LEU A 98 -5.52 -7.36 13.07
C LEU A 98 -4.03 -7.34 13.40
N ILE A 99 -3.33 -6.27 13.02
CA ILE A 99 -1.88 -6.10 13.23
C ILE A 99 -1.57 -6.03 14.73
N GLU A 100 -2.30 -5.23 15.49
CA GLU A 100 -2.14 -5.11 16.94
C GLU A 100 -2.35 -6.44 17.65
N ARG A 101 -3.37 -7.21 17.27
CA ARG A 101 -3.63 -8.54 17.81
C ARG A 101 -2.50 -9.53 17.50
N ARG A 102 -1.98 -9.55 16.25
CA ARG A 102 -0.85 -10.40 15.87
C ARG A 102 0.41 -10.06 16.67
N ALA A 103 0.72 -8.77 16.80
CA ALA A 103 1.85 -8.32 17.59
C ALA A 103 1.70 -8.65 19.07
N ALA A 104 0.53 -8.43 19.66
CA ALA A 104 0.26 -8.77 21.06
C ALA A 104 0.41 -10.26 21.34
N LYS A 105 -0.08 -11.12 20.42
CA LYS A 105 0.13 -12.57 20.51
C LYS A 105 1.61 -12.94 20.49
N ALA A 106 2.38 -12.36 19.56
CA ALA A 106 3.82 -12.63 19.44
C ALA A 106 4.63 -12.07 20.63
N ALA A 107 4.22 -10.92 21.18
CA ALA A 107 4.86 -10.31 22.34
C ALA A 107 4.71 -11.16 23.60
N GLY A 108 3.64 -11.95 23.75
CA GLY A 108 3.40 -12.83 24.88
C GLY A 108 3.46 -12.13 26.25
N GLY A 109 3.11 -10.83 26.30
CA GLY A 109 3.21 -9.99 27.49
C GLY A 109 4.64 -9.61 27.92
N LYS A 110 5.67 -10.03 27.18
CA LYS A 110 7.09 -9.82 27.53
C LYS A 110 7.74 -8.67 26.76
N ILE A 111 7.23 -8.31 25.59
CA ILE A 111 7.76 -7.24 24.74
C ILE A 111 6.88 -6.01 24.93
N LYS A 112 7.46 -4.89 25.33
CA LYS A 112 6.79 -3.60 25.43
C LYS A 112 6.85 -2.93 24.07
N PHE A 113 5.70 -2.73 23.42
CA PHE A 113 5.63 -2.12 22.11
C PHE A 113 4.42 -1.21 22.00
N GLU A 114 4.48 -0.29 21.02
CA GLU A 114 3.36 0.53 20.57
C GLU A 114 3.34 0.63 19.05
N PHE A 115 2.14 0.83 18.50
CA PHE A 115 1.97 1.26 17.12
C PHE A 115 1.62 2.75 17.08
N ARG A 116 2.29 3.48 16.19
CA ARG A 116 1.90 4.84 15.80
C ARG A 116 1.43 4.79 14.36
N TRP A 117 0.12 4.96 14.18
CA TRP A 117 -0.51 4.95 12.87
C TRP A 117 -0.48 6.33 12.26
N GLU A 118 -0.07 6.45 11.00
CA GLU A 118 -0.18 7.70 10.26
C GLU A 118 -1.64 7.92 9.85
N PRO A 119 -2.14 9.18 9.86
CA PRO A 119 -3.45 9.49 9.33
C PRO A 119 -3.56 9.03 7.87
N SER A 120 -4.61 8.31 7.54
CA SER A 120 -4.86 7.84 6.18
C SER A 120 -6.33 7.96 5.85
N ASN A 121 -6.60 8.47 4.64
CA ASN A 121 -7.90 8.46 3.98
C ASN A 121 -7.87 7.59 2.71
N ALA A 122 -6.80 6.83 2.53
CA ALA A 122 -6.57 5.98 1.36
C ALA A 122 -7.32 4.65 1.49
N GLY A 123 -8.65 4.70 1.47
CA GLY A 123 -9.51 3.53 1.41
C GLY A 123 -9.45 2.82 0.05
N VAL A 124 -10.02 1.62 0.00
CA VAL A 124 -10.22 0.87 -1.24
C VAL A 124 -11.40 1.47 -2.00
N PHE A 125 -11.32 1.53 -3.31
CA PHE A 125 -12.48 1.79 -4.15
C PHE A 125 -12.52 0.83 -5.33
N LEU A 126 -13.74 0.60 -5.84
CA LEU A 126 -14.01 -0.20 -7.02
C LEU A 126 -15.19 0.40 -7.78
N THR A 127 -14.98 0.77 -9.03
CA THR A 127 -16.05 1.10 -9.98
C THR A 127 -16.55 -0.20 -10.62
N LYS A 128 -17.82 -0.47 -10.49
CA LYS A 128 -18.46 -1.61 -11.20
C LYS A 128 -18.40 -1.35 -12.70
N PRO A 129 -18.03 -2.37 -13.51
CA PRO A 129 -18.16 -2.27 -14.97
C PRO A 129 -19.58 -1.86 -15.39
N GLY A 130 -19.68 -1.00 -16.40
CA GLY A 130 -20.94 -0.47 -16.89
C GLY A 130 -20.72 0.40 -18.12
N PRO A 131 -21.75 1.13 -18.58
CA PRO A 131 -21.72 1.89 -19.83
C PRO A 131 -20.50 2.81 -19.97
N PHE A 132 -20.07 3.46 -18.89
CA PHE A 132 -18.90 4.34 -18.92
C PHE A 132 -17.59 3.56 -19.11
N THR A 133 -17.41 2.42 -18.45
CA THR A 133 -16.22 1.57 -18.64
C THR A 133 -16.18 0.95 -20.04
N GLU A 134 -17.35 0.63 -20.61
CA GLU A 134 -17.48 0.12 -21.98
C GLU A 134 -17.17 1.22 -23.00
N LEU A 135 -17.67 2.44 -22.81
CA LEU A 135 -17.37 3.57 -23.67
C LEU A 135 -15.86 3.83 -23.74
N VAL A 136 -15.19 3.89 -22.59
CA VAL A 136 -13.74 4.09 -22.52
C VAL A 136 -13.00 2.90 -23.15
N SER A 137 -13.42 1.67 -22.89
CA SER A 137 -12.79 0.47 -23.45
C SER A 137 -12.88 0.43 -24.97
N ASN A 138 -14.05 0.78 -25.52
CA ASN A 138 -14.27 0.82 -26.96
C ASN A 138 -13.45 1.93 -27.63
N ALA A 139 -13.35 3.12 -27.01
CA ALA A 139 -12.50 4.19 -27.53
C ALA A 139 -11.01 3.79 -27.57
N VAL A 140 -10.53 3.13 -26.52
CA VAL A 140 -9.14 2.60 -26.47
C VAL A 140 -8.93 1.56 -27.53
N ALA A 141 -9.81 0.56 -27.64
CA ALA A 141 -9.68 -0.54 -28.59
C ALA A 141 -9.63 -0.04 -30.06
N GLU A 142 -10.49 0.93 -30.39
CA GLU A 142 -10.57 1.50 -31.74
C GLU A 142 -9.30 2.24 -32.14
N ILE A 143 -8.72 3.05 -31.24
CA ILE A 143 -7.53 3.84 -31.56
C ILE A 143 -6.26 3.01 -31.50
N THR A 144 -6.16 2.04 -30.58
CA THR A 144 -4.93 1.27 -30.36
C THR A 144 -4.92 -0.10 -31.03
N GLY A 145 -6.07 -0.59 -31.53
CA GLY A 145 -6.25 -1.97 -31.99
C GLY A 145 -6.17 -3.01 -30.87
N ARG A 146 -6.14 -2.61 -29.59
CA ARG A 146 -5.96 -3.49 -28.43
C ARG A 146 -7.16 -3.41 -27.50
N LYS A 147 -7.75 -4.55 -27.16
CA LYS A 147 -8.77 -4.63 -26.12
C LYS A 147 -8.14 -4.39 -24.76
N PRO A 148 -8.53 -3.32 -24.02
CA PRO A 148 -7.94 -3.03 -22.73
C PRO A 148 -8.43 -4.03 -21.66
N VAL A 149 -7.57 -4.30 -20.67
CA VAL A 149 -7.91 -5.10 -19.50
C VAL A 149 -8.37 -4.16 -18.39
N LEU A 150 -9.48 -4.48 -17.74
CA LEU A 150 -9.92 -3.81 -16.51
C LEU A 150 -9.09 -4.34 -15.34
N SER A 151 -8.54 -3.45 -14.52
CA SER A 151 -7.55 -3.83 -13.50
C SER A 151 -7.68 -2.95 -12.25
N THR A 152 -7.27 -3.52 -11.11
CA THR A 152 -7.21 -2.84 -9.81
C THR A 152 -5.78 -2.69 -9.29
N THR A 153 -4.77 -3.04 -10.11
CA THR A 153 -3.36 -2.96 -9.75
C THR A 153 -2.85 -1.51 -9.68
N GLY A 154 -1.73 -1.31 -8.99
CA GLY A 154 -1.04 -0.02 -8.87
C GLY A 154 -1.18 0.62 -7.49
N GLY A 155 -0.72 1.86 -7.38
CA GLY A 155 -0.76 2.65 -6.15
C GLY A 155 -2.16 3.19 -5.82
N THR A 156 -2.24 4.01 -4.76
CA THR A 156 -3.45 4.76 -4.44
C THR A 156 -3.68 5.89 -5.45
N SER A 157 -4.91 6.41 -5.50
CA SER A 157 -5.30 7.47 -6.42
C SER A 157 -6.36 8.36 -5.80
N ASP A 158 -6.43 9.61 -6.26
CA ASP A 158 -7.46 10.57 -5.87
C ASP A 158 -8.84 10.24 -6.45
N ALA A 159 -8.92 9.31 -7.39
CA ALA A 159 -10.18 8.75 -7.87
C ALA A 159 -11.07 8.23 -6.73
N ARG A 160 -10.49 7.79 -5.59
CA ARG A 160 -11.22 7.37 -4.40
C ARG A 160 -12.18 8.42 -3.84
N PHE A 161 -11.90 9.70 -4.03
CA PHE A 161 -12.79 10.78 -3.60
C PHE A 161 -13.93 11.00 -4.59
N ILE A 162 -13.65 10.83 -5.88
CA ILE A 162 -14.59 11.08 -6.96
C ILE A 162 -15.63 9.96 -7.06
N THR A 163 -15.26 8.72 -6.71
CA THR A 163 -16.18 7.54 -6.77
C THR A 163 -17.43 7.68 -5.93
N HIS A 164 -17.46 8.58 -4.94
CA HIS A 164 -18.65 8.87 -4.14
C HIS A 164 -19.69 9.73 -4.89
N HIS A 165 -19.29 10.34 -6.01
CA HIS A 165 -20.11 11.28 -6.76
C HIS A 165 -20.49 10.76 -8.14
N CYS A 166 -19.60 10.00 -8.79
CA CYS A 166 -19.85 9.46 -10.13
C CYS A 166 -19.01 8.22 -10.40
N PRO A 167 -19.35 7.41 -11.44
CA PRO A 167 -18.49 6.34 -11.93
C PRO A 167 -17.12 6.88 -12.36
N VAL A 168 -16.05 6.21 -11.93
CA VAL A 168 -14.67 6.63 -12.20
C VAL A 168 -13.89 5.49 -12.81
N VAL A 169 -13.14 5.80 -13.85
CA VAL A 169 -12.05 4.94 -14.36
C VAL A 169 -10.79 5.78 -14.47
N GLU A 170 -9.64 5.13 -14.38
CA GLU A 170 -8.37 5.78 -14.61
C GLU A 170 -7.73 5.16 -15.86
N PHE A 171 -7.37 6.02 -16.77
CA PHE A 171 -6.69 5.64 -18.00
C PHE A 171 -5.69 6.74 -18.36
N GLY A 172 -4.49 6.35 -18.78
CA GLY A 172 -3.44 7.31 -19.12
C GLY A 172 -2.25 6.62 -19.77
N LEU A 173 -1.14 7.34 -19.81
CA LEU A 173 0.12 6.86 -20.39
C LEU A 173 0.66 5.63 -19.68
N VAL A 174 1.39 4.79 -20.40
CA VAL A 174 2.06 3.62 -19.85
C VAL A 174 3.31 4.05 -19.09
N GLY A 175 3.33 3.81 -17.77
CA GLY A 175 4.41 4.24 -16.88
C GLY A 175 5.55 3.22 -16.77
N GLN A 176 6.16 2.80 -17.88
CA GLN A 176 7.25 1.81 -17.86
C GLN A 176 8.51 2.31 -17.14
N THR A 177 8.76 3.61 -17.18
CA THR A 177 9.91 4.26 -16.52
C THR A 177 9.50 5.13 -15.34
N MET A 178 8.28 4.93 -14.80
CA MET A 178 7.76 5.69 -13.67
C MET A 178 8.69 5.60 -12.46
N HIS A 179 9.04 6.75 -11.88
CA HIS A 179 9.97 6.90 -10.75
C HIS A 179 11.42 6.48 -11.04
N GLN A 180 11.79 6.33 -12.31
CA GLN A 180 13.17 6.06 -12.71
C GLN A 180 13.88 7.36 -13.13
N VAL A 181 15.21 7.31 -13.09
CA VAL A 181 16.02 8.34 -13.75
C VAL A 181 15.70 8.33 -15.25
N ASP A 182 15.56 9.50 -15.87
CA ASP A 182 15.14 9.65 -17.27
C ASP A 182 13.72 9.10 -17.55
N GLU A 183 12.78 9.35 -16.64
CA GLU A 183 11.37 9.03 -16.83
C GLU A 183 10.87 9.62 -18.17
N ARG A 184 10.27 8.78 -19.01
CA ARG A 184 9.87 9.15 -20.38
C ARG A 184 8.68 8.37 -20.87
N VAL A 185 8.02 8.92 -21.89
CA VAL A 185 6.97 8.24 -22.66
C VAL A 185 7.19 8.46 -24.16
N PRO A 186 6.77 7.53 -25.03
CA PRO A 186 6.78 7.73 -26.48
C PRO A 186 5.83 8.86 -26.88
N ILE A 187 6.24 9.72 -27.81
CA ILE A 187 5.38 10.80 -28.33
C ILE A 187 4.12 10.21 -28.99
N ALA A 188 4.24 9.06 -29.67
CA ALA A 188 3.11 8.39 -30.27
C ALA A 188 2.04 7.98 -29.27
N ASP A 189 2.43 7.57 -28.04
CA ASP A 189 1.49 7.23 -26.97
C ASP A 189 0.73 8.48 -26.48
N LEU A 190 1.40 9.63 -26.41
CA LEU A 190 0.78 10.91 -26.05
C LEU A 190 -0.24 11.35 -27.10
N GLN A 191 0.08 11.21 -28.39
CA GLN A 191 -0.82 11.51 -29.49
C GLN A 191 -2.05 10.59 -29.51
N ALA A 192 -1.82 9.28 -29.32
CA ALA A 192 -2.89 8.30 -29.22
C ALA A 192 -3.81 8.59 -28.02
N LEU A 193 -3.25 8.92 -26.87
CA LEU A 193 -4.02 9.26 -25.66
C LEU A 193 -4.90 10.48 -25.89
N THR A 194 -4.39 11.52 -26.54
CA THR A 194 -5.17 12.72 -26.89
C THR A 194 -6.37 12.36 -27.77
N THR A 195 -6.16 11.52 -28.76
CA THR A 195 -7.23 11.05 -29.68
C THR A 195 -8.27 10.21 -28.93
N ILE A 196 -7.81 9.33 -28.01
CA ILE A 196 -8.71 8.52 -27.17
C ILE A 196 -9.60 9.42 -26.30
N TYR A 197 -9.00 10.38 -25.61
CA TYR A 197 -9.77 11.29 -24.74
C TYR A 197 -10.80 12.11 -25.50
N ARG A 198 -10.42 12.64 -26.68
CA ARG A 198 -11.37 13.35 -27.54
C ARG A 198 -12.54 12.45 -27.92
N LYS A 199 -12.28 11.21 -28.34
CA LYS A 199 -13.31 10.24 -28.70
C LYS A 199 -14.22 9.89 -27.52
N ILE A 200 -13.67 9.76 -26.30
CA ILE A 200 -14.46 9.54 -25.10
C ILE A 200 -15.43 10.71 -24.85
N ILE A 201 -14.93 11.95 -24.95
CA ILE A 201 -15.74 13.16 -24.74
C ILE A 201 -16.83 13.25 -25.79
N ASP A 202 -16.49 13.11 -27.08
CA ASP A 202 -17.44 13.20 -28.19
C ASP A 202 -18.58 12.17 -28.03
N ARG A 203 -18.28 10.95 -27.58
CA ARG A 203 -19.27 9.88 -27.37
C ARG A 203 -20.08 10.00 -26.08
N TYR A 204 -19.49 10.63 -25.08
CA TYR A 204 -20.18 10.80 -23.79
C TYR A 204 -21.29 11.85 -23.87
N PHE A 205 -21.12 12.86 -24.73
CA PHE A 205 -22.06 13.96 -24.90
C PHE A 205 -22.93 13.85 -26.18
N ALA A 206 -22.75 12.79 -26.98
CA ALA A 206 -23.62 12.52 -28.12
C ALA A 206 -24.93 11.87 -27.67
#